data_46647c9fc84f87a6bd67336de3dbc7dd
#
_entry.id   46647c9fc84f87a6bd67336de3dbc7dd
#
_cell.length_a   1.000
_cell.length_b   1.000
_cell.length_c   1.000
_cell.angle_alpha   90.00
_cell.angle_beta   90.00
_cell.angle_gamma   90.00
#
_symmetry.space_group_name_H-M   'P 1'
#
loop_
_entity.id
_entity.type
_entity.pdbx_description
1 polymer ?
#
loop_
_entity_poly.entity_id
_entity_poly.type
_entity_poly.pdbx_seq_one_letter_code
_entity_poly.pdbx_strand_id
1 'polypeptide(L)'
;MAAQFSNPNLKFISFDKKDGFKYDTEEVNVAVGMKLGNTELEEKVNKILDEDLTPKVRQQIMEKAIQNQPNETSRSFFGWVAFFIQNNWKTFLKGTVVTLFISVTGTIVGFFIGLVVALFRYSEAEIDGQAKKYKKGGLKALNWLFSVYIAVFRGTPMIVQSMVIYYGLADILKFSPMGAALFIVSINTGAYMCEIIRGGIDSIDKGQFEAAEALGMTHFQVMSSII
;
A
#
# COMPACT_ATOMS: atom_id res chain seq x y z
N MET A 1 -11.05 30.34 -20.92
CA MET A 1 -9.87 30.98 -21.56
C MET A 1 -8.68 30.01 -21.69
N ALA A 2 -8.16 29.41 -20.63
CA ALA A 2 -6.98 28.53 -20.75
C ALA A 2 -7.13 27.38 -21.78
N ALA A 3 -8.28 26.72 -21.82
CA ALA A 3 -8.54 25.65 -22.78
C ALA A 3 -8.55 26.11 -24.25
N GLN A 4 -8.89 27.36 -24.53
CA GLN A 4 -8.89 27.92 -25.88
C GLN A 4 -7.47 28.19 -26.39
N PHE A 5 -6.54 28.56 -25.52
CA PHE A 5 -5.14 28.77 -25.88
C PHE A 5 -4.40 27.45 -26.16
N SER A 6 -4.80 26.35 -25.51
CA SER A 6 -4.20 25.05 -25.72
C SER A 6 -4.79 24.27 -26.91
N ASN A 7 -5.99 24.66 -27.38
CA ASN A 7 -6.63 24.02 -28.53
C ASN A 7 -7.33 25.08 -29.41
N PRO A 8 -6.76 25.37 -30.61
CA PRO A 8 -7.30 26.40 -31.52
C PRO A 8 -8.70 26.10 -32.05
N ASN A 9 -9.16 24.84 -31.92
CA ASN A 9 -10.51 24.44 -32.34
C ASN A 9 -11.59 24.70 -31.28
N LEU A 10 -11.20 25.13 -30.07
CA LEU A 10 -12.14 25.49 -29.02
C LEU A 10 -12.43 27.00 -29.04
N LYS A 11 -13.70 27.36 -29.15
CA LYS A 11 -14.15 28.73 -29.04
C LYS A 11 -14.68 28.98 -27.63
N PHE A 12 -14.10 29.97 -26.96
CA PHE A 12 -14.66 30.44 -25.69
C PHE A 12 -15.95 31.20 -25.93
N ILE A 13 -17.06 30.74 -25.35
CA ILE A 13 -18.33 31.43 -25.33
C ILE A 13 -18.60 31.77 -23.85
N SER A 14 -18.59 33.06 -23.52
CA SER A 14 -19.00 33.50 -22.18
C SER A 14 -20.50 33.36 -22.06
N PHE A 15 -20.98 32.80 -20.97
CA PHE A 15 -22.40 32.87 -20.63
C PHE A 15 -22.76 34.30 -20.23
N ASP A 16 -23.96 34.76 -20.64
CA ASP A 16 -24.52 36.02 -20.11
C ASP A 16 -24.69 35.86 -18.59
N LYS A 17 -24.56 36.97 -17.85
CA LYS A 17 -24.71 36.98 -16.38
C LYS A 17 -26.03 36.35 -15.88
N LYS A 18 -27.04 36.27 -16.74
CA LYS A 18 -28.34 35.65 -16.44
C LYS A 18 -28.34 34.11 -16.56
N ASP A 19 -27.48 33.56 -17.40
CA ASP A 19 -27.45 32.13 -17.74
C ASP A 19 -26.24 31.41 -17.14
N GLY A 20 -25.37 32.12 -16.41
CA GLY A 20 -24.22 31.55 -15.72
C GLY A 20 -24.59 30.84 -14.41
N PHE A 21 -23.68 30.03 -13.91
CA PHE A 21 -23.85 29.44 -12.59
C PHE A 21 -24.01 30.55 -11.53
N LYS A 22 -25.06 30.47 -10.73
CA LYS A 22 -25.24 31.36 -9.58
C LYS A 22 -24.27 30.88 -8.47
N TYR A 23 -23.25 31.68 -8.18
CA TYR A 23 -22.43 31.53 -6.99
C TYR A 23 -22.96 32.50 -5.92
N ASP A 24 -22.95 32.05 -4.66
CA ASP A 24 -23.37 32.89 -3.53
C ASP A 24 -22.39 34.06 -3.27
N THR A 25 -21.23 34.06 -3.92
CA THR A 25 -20.24 35.13 -3.84
C THR A 25 -19.82 35.55 -5.24
N GLU A 26 -19.84 36.85 -5.50
CA GLU A 26 -19.44 37.46 -6.79
C GLU A 26 -17.93 37.27 -7.09
N GLU A 27 -17.12 36.88 -6.10
CA GLU A 27 -15.71 36.73 -6.21
C GLU A 27 -15.25 35.34 -5.69
N VAL A 28 -14.47 34.63 -6.50
CA VAL A 28 -13.75 33.40 -6.05
C VAL A 28 -12.51 33.86 -5.30
N ASN A 29 -12.54 33.83 -3.97
CA ASN A 29 -11.42 34.16 -3.14
C ASN A 29 -10.46 32.96 -3.06
N VAL A 30 -9.28 33.09 -3.60
CA VAL A 30 -8.19 32.14 -3.44
C VAL A 30 -7.34 32.61 -2.27
N ALA A 31 -7.26 31.79 -1.21
CA ALA A 31 -6.46 32.08 -0.02
C ALA A 31 -5.24 31.16 0.08
N VAL A 32 -4.16 31.71 0.62
CA VAL A 32 -2.97 30.91 0.97
C VAL A 32 -3.07 30.54 2.44
N GLY A 33 -3.17 29.22 2.72
CA GLY A 33 -3.18 28.69 4.08
C GLY A 33 -1.78 28.76 4.71
N MET A 34 -1.69 29.32 5.90
CA MET A 34 -0.44 29.35 6.67
C MET A 34 -0.69 29.06 8.16
N LYS A 35 0.37 28.77 8.90
CA LYS A 35 0.27 28.48 10.33
C LYS A 35 -0.18 29.75 11.09
N LEU A 36 -1.20 29.59 11.91
CA LEU A 36 -1.75 30.69 12.72
C LEU A 36 -0.66 31.37 13.57
N GLY A 37 -0.59 32.69 13.54
CA GLY A 37 0.39 33.48 14.31
C GLY A 37 1.72 33.75 13.61
N ASN A 38 1.90 33.33 12.36
CA ASN A 38 3.11 33.67 11.58
C ASN A 38 2.92 34.99 10.82
N THR A 39 2.89 36.11 11.55
CA THR A 39 2.63 37.46 11.01
C THR A 39 3.70 37.94 10.04
N GLU A 40 4.96 37.55 10.22
CA GLU A 40 6.06 37.92 9.31
C GLU A 40 5.87 37.27 7.91
N LEU A 41 5.44 36.01 7.88
CA LEU A 41 5.15 35.33 6.62
C LEU A 41 3.92 35.91 5.94
N GLU A 42 2.89 36.27 6.73
CA GLU A 42 1.66 36.90 6.26
C GLU A 42 1.94 38.22 5.57
N GLU A 43 2.72 39.12 6.20
CA GLU A 43 3.12 40.39 5.59
C GLU A 43 3.91 40.20 4.30
N LYS A 44 4.86 39.27 4.28
CA LYS A 44 5.66 38.98 3.06
C LYS A 44 4.79 38.44 1.92
N VAL A 45 3.86 37.53 2.24
CA VAL A 45 2.94 36.98 1.22
C VAL A 45 2.00 38.05 0.69
N ASN A 46 1.40 38.86 1.57
CA ASN A 46 0.51 39.95 1.16
C ASN A 46 1.27 40.99 0.31
N LYS A 47 2.48 41.36 0.70
CA LYS A 47 3.32 42.26 -0.09
C LYS A 47 3.57 41.72 -1.49
N ILE A 48 3.91 40.46 -1.64
CA ILE A 48 4.12 39.81 -2.96
C ILE A 48 2.81 39.79 -3.78
N LEU A 49 1.69 39.52 -3.13
CA LEU A 49 0.39 39.47 -3.80
C LEU A 49 -0.09 40.82 -4.28
N ASP A 50 0.16 41.88 -3.51
CA ASP A 50 -0.34 43.24 -3.78
C ASP A 50 0.63 44.07 -4.64
N GLU A 51 1.92 43.98 -4.35
CA GLU A 51 2.94 44.80 -5.04
C GLU A 51 3.55 44.11 -6.26
N ASP A 52 3.96 42.83 -6.15
CA ASP A 52 4.69 42.11 -7.20
C ASP A 52 3.75 41.38 -8.16
N LEU A 53 2.64 40.79 -7.66
CA LEU A 53 1.68 40.05 -8.47
C LEU A 53 0.49 40.90 -8.89
N THR A 54 0.75 42.06 -9.47
CA THR A 54 -0.32 42.89 -10.04
C THR A 54 -1.14 42.11 -11.09
N PRO A 55 -2.41 42.49 -11.35
CA PRO A 55 -3.25 41.79 -12.34
C PRO A 55 -2.55 41.61 -13.69
N LYS A 56 -1.76 42.59 -14.10
CA LYS A 56 -0.99 42.57 -15.36
C LYS A 56 0.13 41.52 -15.32
N VAL A 57 0.84 41.41 -14.20
CA VAL A 57 1.91 40.42 -14.01
C VAL A 57 1.33 39.01 -13.93
N ARG A 58 0.20 38.83 -13.25
CA ARG A 58 -0.53 37.54 -13.20
C ARG A 58 -0.94 37.09 -14.59
N GLN A 59 -1.46 38.02 -15.41
CA GLN A 59 -1.84 37.69 -16.78
C GLN A 59 -0.63 37.30 -17.63
N GLN A 60 0.49 38.02 -17.52
CA GLN A 60 1.73 37.67 -18.23
C GLN A 60 2.30 36.30 -17.82
N ILE A 61 2.27 35.99 -16.51
CA ILE A 61 2.71 34.68 -16.00
C ILE A 61 1.79 33.58 -16.56
N MET A 62 0.48 33.81 -16.55
CA MET A 62 -0.51 32.88 -17.08
C MET A 62 -0.31 32.65 -18.58
N GLU A 63 -0.14 33.71 -19.37
CA GLU A 63 0.14 33.62 -20.80
C GLU A 63 1.43 32.86 -21.09
N LYS A 64 2.51 33.14 -20.36
CA LYS A 64 3.76 32.37 -20.48
C LYS A 64 3.60 30.92 -20.08
N ALA A 65 2.87 30.64 -19.01
CA ALA A 65 2.60 29.27 -18.58
C ALA A 65 1.80 28.50 -19.63
N ILE A 66 0.80 29.15 -20.25
CA ILE A 66 0.00 28.58 -21.33
C ILE A 66 0.84 28.35 -22.59
N GLN A 67 1.71 29.32 -22.97
CA GLN A 67 2.60 29.18 -24.13
C GLN A 67 3.64 28.08 -23.94
N ASN A 68 4.10 27.88 -22.72
CA ASN A 68 5.06 26.84 -22.37
C ASN A 68 4.41 25.48 -22.10
N GLN A 69 3.06 25.39 -22.13
CA GLN A 69 2.43 24.07 -22.11
C GLN A 69 2.80 23.31 -23.37
N PRO A 70 3.38 22.11 -23.27
CA PRO A 70 3.65 21.32 -24.45
C PRO A 70 2.33 21.14 -25.22
N ASN A 71 2.37 21.43 -26.52
CA ASN A 71 1.22 21.23 -27.40
C ASN A 71 0.81 19.78 -27.35
N GLU A 72 -0.21 19.45 -26.53
CA GLU A 72 -0.66 18.10 -26.25
C GLU A 72 -1.43 17.47 -27.43
N THR A 73 -1.64 18.23 -28.50
CA THR A 73 -2.70 17.94 -29.48
C THR A 73 -2.39 16.92 -30.56
N SER A 74 -1.21 16.28 -30.60
CA SER A 74 -0.94 15.37 -31.72
C SER A 74 -0.10 14.12 -31.42
N ARG A 75 0.01 13.69 -30.18
CA ARG A 75 0.71 12.44 -29.90
C ARG A 75 -0.25 11.26 -29.99
N SER A 76 0.11 10.23 -30.76
CA SER A 76 -0.58 8.96 -30.74
C SER A 76 -0.46 8.33 -29.33
N PHE A 77 -1.30 7.35 -29.00
CA PHE A 77 -1.23 6.62 -27.73
C PHE A 77 0.20 6.14 -27.43
N PHE A 78 0.87 5.52 -28.37
CA PHE A 78 2.27 5.08 -28.21
C PHE A 78 3.26 6.23 -28.04
N GLY A 79 2.99 7.38 -28.66
CA GLY A 79 3.77 8.60 -28.48
C GLY A 79 3.67 9.14 -27.04
N TRP A 80 2.50 9.07 -26.41
CA TRP A 80 2.31 9.39 -25.01
C TRP A 80 3.03 8.43 -24.08
N VAL A 81 2.93 7.12 -24.33
CA VAL A 81 3.63 6.09 -23.54
C VAL A 81 5.14 6.33 -23.58
N ALA A 82 5.71 6.54 -24.78
CA ALA A 82 7.13 6.82 -24.94
C ALA A 82 7.56 8.10 -24.21
N PHE A 83 6.77 9.16 -24.30
CA PHE A 83 7.02 10.42 -23.61
C PHE A 83 7.03 10.26 -22.06
N PHE A 84 6.04 9.58 -21.51
CA PHE A 84 6.00 9.33 -20.06
C PHE A 84 7.15 8.46 -19.57
N ILE A 85 7.51 7.42 -20.33
CA ILE A 85 8.66 6.57 -20.00
C ILE A 85 9.94 7.39 -20.04
N GLN A 86 10.20 8.13 -21.11
CA GLN A 86 11.42 8.94 -21.26
C GLN A 86 11.57 9.99 -20.15
N ASN A 87 10.49 10.68 -19.79
CA ASN A 87 10.55 11.73 -18.80
C ASN A 87 10.55 11.23 -17.34
N ASN A 88 10.01 10.03 -17.09
CA ASN A 88 9.80 9.52 -15.74
C ASN A 88 10.49 8.18 -15.45
N TRP A 89 11.37 7.69 -16.34
CA TRP A 89 11.97 6.37 -16.23
C TRP A 89 12.67 6.13 -14.87
N LYS A 90 13.32 7.16 -14.30
CA LYS A 90 13.96 7.08 -12.97
C LYS A 90 12.94 6.83 -11.87
N THR A 91 11.78 7.47 -11.96
CA THR A 91 10.67 7.28 -11.01
C THR A 91 10.07 5.88 -11.13
N PHE A 92 9.87 5.41 -12.36
CA PHE A 92 9.42 4.04 -12.62
C PHE A 92 10.42 3.01 -12.12
N LEU A 93 11.71 3.19 -12.40
CA LEU A 93 12.76 2.30 -11.92
C LEU A 93 12.81 2.25 -10.40
N LYS A 94 12.79 3.42 -9.74
CA LYS A 94 12.75 3.51 -8.28
C LYS A 94 11.52 2.81 -7.71
N GLY A 95 10.34 3.03 -8.28
CA GLY A 95 9.11 2.36 -7.86
C GLY A 95 9.20 0.85 -8.00
N THR A 96 9.72 0.36 -9.14
CA THR A 96 9.92 -1.07 -9.39
C THR A 96 10.87 -1.70 -8.36
N VAL A 97 12.02 -1.07 -8.11
CA VAL A 97 13.00 -1.57 -7.12
C VAL A 97 12.38 -1.62 -5.72
N VAL A 98 11.67 -0.58 -5.31
CA VAL A 98 10.98 -0.54 -4.00
C VAL A 98 9.94 -1.64 -3.91
N THR A 99 9.13 -1.84 -4.95
CA THR A 99 8.11 -2.90 -4.98
C THR A 99 8.75 -4.28 -4.90
N LEU A 100 9.79 -4.54 -5.67
CA LEU A 100 10.53 -5.81 -5.62
C LEU A 100 11.15 -6.05 -4.23
N PHE A 101 11.74 -5.02 -3.64
CA PHE A 101 12.31 -5.10 -2.29
C PHE A 101 11.25 -5.48 -1.26
N ILE A 102 10.09 -4.81 -1.26
CA ILE A 102 8.99 -5.12 -0.32
C ILE A 102 8.46 -6.53 -0.58
N SER A 103 8.25 -6.92 -1.83
CA SER A 103 7.70 -8.23 -2.19
C SER A 103 8.64 -9.37 -1.79
N VAL A 104 9.91 -9.28 -2.16
CA VAL A 104 10.89 -10.33 -1.84
C VAL A 104 11.10 -10.45 -0.33
N THR A 105 11.35 -9.31 0.34
CA THR A 105 11.57 -9.31 1.80
C THR A 105 10.32 -9.77 2.54
N GLY A 106 9.15 -9.25 2.16
CA GLY A 106 7.87 -9.63 2.77
C GLY A 106 7.53 -11.11 2.57
N THR A 107 7.86 -11.68 1.40
CA THR A 107 7.67 -13.10 1.13
C THR A 107 8.61 -13.96 1.96
N ILE A 108 9.90 -13.62 2.04
CA ILE A 108 10.86 -14.36 2.84
C ILE A 108 10.49 -14.35 4.33
N VAL A 109 10.23 -13.17 4.88
CA VAL A 109 9.84 -13.03 6.29
C VAL A 109 8.50 -13.72 6.54
N GLY A 110 7.51 -13.53 5.65
CA GLY A 110 6.21 -14.18 5.72
C GLY A 110 6.30 -15.70 5.65
N PHE A 111 7.20 -16.24 4.79
CA PHE A 111 7.46 -17.68 4.74
C PHE A 111 7.90 -18.22 6.10
N PHE A 112 8.88 -17.59 6.75
CA PHE A 112 9.34 -18.03 8.06
C PHE A 112 8.27 -17.89 9.14
N ILE A 113 7.49 -16.82 9.13
CA ILE A 113 6.33 -16.66 10.04
C ILE A 113 5.34 -17.80 9.82
N GLY A 114 4.95 -18.05 8.57
CA GLY A 114 4.01 -19.10 8.19
C GLY A 114 4.51 -20.50 8.56
N LEU A 115 5.81 -20.77 8.33
CA LEU A 115 6.44 -22.03 8.69
C LEU A 115 6.39 -22.29 10.20
N VAL A 116 6.79 -21.31 11.01
CA VAL A 116 6.75 -21.43 12.48
C VAL A 116 5.32 -21.70 12.97
N VAL A 117 4.33 -20.94 12.47
CA VAL A 117 2.93 -21.11 12.85
C VAL A 117 2.38 -22.48 12.40
N ALA A 118 2.71 -22.92 11.17
CA ALA A 118 2.26 -24.21 10.65
C ALA A 118 2.82 -25.38 11.46
N LEU A 119 4.14 -25.37 11.71
CA LEU A 119 4.81 -26.42 12.50
C LEU A 119 4.29 -26.46 13.92
N PHE A 120 4.04 -25.30 14.54
CA PHE A 120 3.45 -25.24 15.87
C PHE A 120 2.06 -25.88 15.92
N ARG A 121 1.21 -25.53 14.96
CA ARG A 121 -0.16 -26.08 14.88
C ARG A 121 -0.19 -27.57 14.58
N TYR A 122 0.75 -28.04 13.72
CA TYR A 122 0.89 -29.47 13.43
C TYR A 122 1.35 -30.26 14.66
N SER A 123 2.39 -29.79 15.37
CA SER A 123 2.87 -30.41 16.60
C SER A 123 1.83 -30.48 17.72
N GLU A 124 0.91 -29.50 17.82
CA GLU A 124 -0.16 -29.52 18.81
C GLU A 124 -1.19 -30.63 18.51
N ALA A 125 -1.56 -30.79 17.23
CA ALA A 125 -2.51 -31.82 16.82
C ALA A 125 -2.02 -33.25 17.18
N GLU A 126 -0.70 -33.49 17.12
CA GLU A 126 -0.07 -34.75 17.47
C GLU A 126 0.05 -34.95 18.99
N ILE A 127 0.38 -33.90 19.73
CA ILE A 127 0.51 -33.92 21.20
C ILE A 127 -0.85 -34.13 21.90
N ASP A 128 -1.98 -33.76 21.31
CA ASP A 128 -3.31 -33.91 21.91
C ASP A 128 -3.66 -35.40 22.16
N GLY A 129 -2.98 -36.33 21.47
CA GLY A 129 -3.09 -37.78 21.75
C GLY A 129 -2.30 -38.28 22.98
N GLN A 130 -1.23 -37.61 23.41
CA GLN A 130 -0.26 -38.17 24.37
C GLN A 130 0.06 -37.33 25.61
N ALA A 131 -0.33 -36.06 25.74
CA ALA A 131 0.19 -35.15 26.76
C ALA A 131 -0.68 -34.95 28.01
N LYS A 132 -0.01 -34.81 29.16
CA LYS A 132 -0.62 -34.54 30.48
C LYS A 132 -1.39 -33.21 30.52
N LYS A 133 -2.55 -33.23 31.21
CA LYS A 133 -3.61 -32.23 31.32
C LYS A 133 -3.20 -30.77 31.60
N TYR A 134 -2.04 -30.53 32.18
CA TYR A 134 -1.58 -29.17 32.56
C TYR A 134 -0.90 -28.35 31.41
N LYS A 135 -0.33 -29.01 30.41
CA LYS A 135 0.22 -28.31 29.24
C LYS A 135 -0.84 -27.92 28.20
N LYS A 136 -2.02 -28.55 28.25
CA LYS A 136 -3.08 -28.39 27.25
C LYS A 136 -3.71 -27.00 27.22
N GLY A 137 -3.79 -26.26 28.32
CA GLY A 137 -4.47 -24.96 28.37
C GLY A 137 -3.75 -23.84 27.61
N GLY A 138 -2.46 -23.71 27.83
CA GLY A 138 -1.64 -22.66 27.18
C GLY A 138 -1.46 -22.88 25.68
N LEU A 139 -1.24 -24.14 25.28
CA LEU A 139 -1.12 -24.53 23.88
C LEU A 139 -2.43 -24.29 23.11
N LYS A 140 -3.58 -24.64 23.69
CA LYS A 140 -4.89 -24.37 23.09
C LYS A 140 -5.17 -22.88 22.92
N ALA A 141 -4.81 -22.06 23.91
CA ALA A 141 -4.95 -20.61 23.81
C ALA A 141 -4.10 -20.04 22.68
N LEU A 142 -2.85 -20.51 22.53
CA LEU A 142 -1.94 -20.07 21.48
C LEU A 142 -2.43 -20.52 20.09
N ASN A 143 -2.93 -21.75 19.97
CA ASN A 143 -3.50 -22.25 18.73
C ASN A 143 -4.76 -21.44 18.33
N TRP A 144 -5.58 -21.08 19.31
CA TRP A 144 -6.72 -20.19 19.08
C TRP A 144 -6.27 -18.82 18.56
N LEU A 145 -5.23 -18.23 19.15
CA LEU A 145 -4.66 -16.96 18.68
C LEU A 145 -4.15 -17.07 17.22
N PHE A 146 -3.45 -18.14 16.88
CA PHE A 146 -3.02 -18.37 15.50
C PHE A 146 -4.21 -18.57 14.55
N SER A 147 -5.26 -19.23 15.00
CA SER A 147 -6.47 -19.39 14.20
C SER A 147 -7.16 -18.05 13.93
N VAL A 148 -7.25 -17.18 14.95
CA VAL A 148 -7.78 -15.82 14.81
C VAL A 148 -6.89 -14.99 13.87
N TYR A 149 -5.56 -15.05 14.04
CA TYR A 149 -4.61 -14.40 13.15
C TYR A 149 -4.85 -14.79 11.68
N ILE A 150 -4.88 -16.10 11.40
CA ILE A 150 -5.08 -16.60 10.04
C ILE A 150 -6.46 -16.17 9.50
N ALA A 151 -7.51 -16.30 10.29
CA ALA A 151 -8.86 -15.92 9.88
C ALA A 151 -8.99 -14.44 9.55
N VAL A 152 -8.40 -13.56 10.36
CA VAL A 152 -8.42 -12.11 10.15
C VAL A 152 -7.62 -11.73 8.90
N PHE A 153 -6.36 -12.18 8.79
CA PHE A 153 -5.48 -11.76 7.70
C PHE A 153 -5.85 -12.38 6.34
N ARG A 154 -6.49 -13.54 6.31
CA ARG A 154 -7.02 -14.13 5.08
C ARG A 154 -8.47 -13.75 4.77
N GLY A 155 -9.23 -13.36 5.79
CA GLY A 155 -10.65 -13.02 5.66
C GLY A 155 -10.91 -11.54 5.35
N THR A 156 -9.90 -10.67 5.44
CA THR A 156 -10.06 -9.23 5.19
C THR A 156 -9.15 -8.75 4.06
N PRO A 157 -9.57 -7.75 3.26
CA PRO A 157 -8.72 -7.16 2.22
C PRO A 157 -7.46 -6.51 2.82
N MET A 158 -6.28 -6.79 2.23
CA MET A 158 -5.00 -6.24 2.70
C MET A 158 -4.98 -4.70 2.75
N ILE A 159 -5.72 -4.03 1.87
CA ILE A 159 -5.80 -2.57 1.90
C ILE A 159 -6.45 -2.05 3.18
N VAL A 160 -7.49 -2.73 3.67
CA VAL A 160 -8.15 -2.38 4.94
C VAL A 160 -7.21 -2.61 6.11
N GLN A 161 -6.50 -3.74 6.13
CA GLN A 161 -5.47 -4.04 7.13
C GLN A 161 -4.39 -2.95 7.15
N SER A 162 -3.94 -2.52 5.96
CA SER A 162 -2.94 -1.46 5.82
C SER A 162 -3.42 -0.14 6.42
N MET A 163 -4.66 0.25 6.17
CA MET A 163 -5.22 1.48 6.73
C MET A 163 -5.34 1.41 8.25
N VAL A 164 -5.83 0.30 8.79
CA VAL A 164 -5.97 0.12 10.25
C VAL A 164 -4.59 0.11 10.93
N ILE A 165 -3.62 -0.61 10.39
CA ILE A 165 -2.29 -0.74 11.01
C ILE A 165 -1.50 0.58 10.87
N TYR A 166 -1.48 1.18 9.69
CA TYR A 166 -0.66 2.38 9.46
C TYR A 166 -1.27 3.65 10.04
N TYR A 167 -2.58 3.86 9.88
CA TYR A 167 -3.25 5.07 10.38
C TYR A 167 -3.93 4.84 11.73
N GLY A 168 -4.59 3.71 11.94
CA GLY A 168 -5.33 3.44 13.17
C GLY A 168 -4.42 3.17 14.38
N LEU A 169 -3.22 2.61 14.16
CA LEU A 169 -2.25 2.33 15.20
C LEU A 169 -1.01 3.24 15.14
N ALA A 170 -1.08 4.37 14.41
CA ALA A 170 0.04 5.27 14.18
C ALA A 170 0.69 5.78 15.47
N ASP A 171 -0.12 6.14 16.44
CA ASP A 171 0.35 6.67 17.74
C ASP A 171 1.09 5.62 18.58
N ILE A 172 0.76 4.35 18.38
CA ILE A 172 1.32 3.22 19.14
C ILE A 172 2.57 2.69 18.44
N LEU A 173 2.47 2.39 17.15
CA LEU A 173 3.50 1.66 16.40
C LEU A 173 4.57 2.58 15.81
N LYS A 174 4.23 3.84 15.49
CA LYS A 174 5.15 4.87 14.94
C LYS A 174 5.98 4.36 13.76
N PHE A 175 5.41 3.51 12.91
CA PHE A 175 6.09 2.96 11.75
C PHE A 175 6.38 4.03 10.70
N SER A 176 7.57 3.96 10.09
CA SER A 176 7.79 4.61 8.81
C SER A 176 6.91 3.95 7.72
N PRO A 177 6.56 4.65 6.63
CA PRO A 177 5.76 4.05 5.54
C PRO A 177 6.36 2.75 5.00
N MET A 178 7.68 2.69 4.84
CA MET A 178 8.40 1.48 4.42
C MET A 178 8.32 0.36 5.46
N GLY A 179 8.51 0.70 6.74
CA GLY A 179 8.40 -0.27 7.84
C GLY A 179 6.99 -0.86 7.95
N ALA A 180 5.96 -0.03 7.82
CA ALA A 180 4.57 -0.49 7.79
C ALA A 180 4.31 -1.42 6.61
N ALA A 181 4.76 -1.08 5.41
CA ALA A 181 4.60 -1.90 4.23
C ALA A 181 5.24 -3.29 4.40
N LEU A 182 6.50 -3.34 4.85
CA LEU A 182 7.20 -4.59 5.12
C LEU A 182 6.48 -5.43 6.18
N PHE A 183 6.07 -4.81 7.28
CA PHE A 183 5.36 -5.48 8.37
C PHE A 183 4.03 -6.09 7.89
N ILE A 184 3.20 -5.29 7.21
CA ILE A 184 1.87 -5.70 6.75
C ILE A 184 1.99 -6.83 5.71
N VAL A 185 2.88 -6.68 4.72
CA VAL A 185 3.09 -7.71 3.69
C VAL A 185 3.60 -9.00 4.32
N SER A 186 4.54 -8.92 5.27
CA SER A 186 5.11 -10.11 5.94
C SER A 186 4.06 -10.86 6.74
N ILE A 187 3.27 -10.16 7.54
CA ILE A 187 2.23 -10.81 8.37
C ILE A 187 1.12 -11.41 7.49
N ASN A 188 0.68 -10.66 6.48
CA ASN A 188 -0.34 -11.15 5.55
C ASN A 188 0.15 -12.40 4.81
N THR A 189 1.36 -12.35 4.23
CA THR A 189 1.99 -13.51 3.56
C THR A 189 2.15 -14.68 4.51
N GLY A 190 2.53 -14.44 5.78
CA GLY A 190 2.67 -15.49 6.79
C GLY A 190 1.38 -16.27 7.04
N ALA A 191 0.23 -15.57 7.06
CA ALA A 191 -1.06 -16.23 7.22
C ALA A 191 -1.41 -17.15 6.03
N TYR A 192 -1.08 -16.73 4.79
CA TYR A 192 -1.27 -17.57 3.61
C TYR A 192 -0.28 -18.73 3.58
N MET A 193 1.01 -18.48 3.86
CA MET A 193 2.05 -19.52 3.88
C MET A 193 1.76 -20.60 4.92
N CYS A 194 1.25 -20.24 6.09
CA CYS A 194 0.84 -21.22 7.10
C CYS A 194 -0.18 -22.23 6.54
N GLU A 195 -1.19 -21.78 5.83
CA GLU A 195 -2.19 -22.66 5.25
C GLU A 195 -1.69 -23.46 4.05
N ILE A 196 -0.79 -22.86 3.23
CA ILE A 196 -0.14 -23.56 2.13
C ILE A 196 0.72 -24.71 2.67
N ILE A 197 1.54 -24.45 3.69
CA ILE A 197 2.40 -25.47 4.33
C ILE A 197 1.52 -26.55 4.97
N ARG A 198 0.49 -26.17 5.71
CA ARG A 198 -0.45 -27.12 6.30
C ARG A 198 -1.10 -28.01 5.24
N GLY A 199 -1.59 -27.40 4.15
CA GLY A 199 -2.20 -28.15 3.04
C GLY A 199 -1.20 -29.07 2.35
N GLY A 200 0.09 -28.69 2.25
CA GLY A 200 1.16 -29.53 1.77
C GLY A 200 1.37 -30.77 2.65
N ILE A 201 1.45 -30.56 3.96
CA ILE A 201 1.60 -31.67 4.93
C ILE A 201 0.38 -32.60 4.87
N ASP A 202 -0.83 -32.03 4.89
CA ASP A 202 -2.08 -32.80 4.85
C ASP A 202 -2.29 -33.58 3.53
N SER A 203 -1.59 -33.20 2.46
CA SER A 203 -1.68 -33.89 1.15
C SER A 203 -0.87 -35.18 1.06
N ILE A 204 0.00 -35.45 2.05
CA ILE A 204 0.84 -36.64 2.06
C ILE A 204 0.00 -37.83 2.53
N ASP A 205 0.10 -38.92 1.79
CA ASP A 205 -0.62 -40.16 2.13
C ASP A 205 -0.17 -40.69 3.50
N LYS A 206 -1.17 -41.04 4.35
CA LYS A 206 -0.91 -41.57 5.68
C LYS A 206 -0.06 -42.83 5.68
N GLY A 207 -0.15 -43.65 4.61
CA GLY A 207 0.69 -44.83 4.44
C GLY A 207 2.18 -44.50 4.37
N GLN A 208 2.56 -43.29 3.94
CA GLN A 208 3.97 -42.85 3.97
C GLN A 208 4.46 -42.65 5.41
N PHE A 209 3.64 -42.10 6.27
CA PHE A 209 3.94 -41.95 7.70
C PHE A 209 4.03 -43.29 8.37
N GLU A 210 3.07 -44.19 8.15
CA GLU A 210 3.05 -45.53 8.73
C GLU A 210 4.26 -46.37 8.26
N ALA A 211 4.61 -46.28 6.99
CA ALA A 211 5.79 -46.95 6.44
C ALA A 211 7.09 -46.43 7.05
N ALA A 212 7.23 -45.14 7.24
CA ALA A 212 8.38 -44.52 7.86
C ALA A 212 8.53 -44.91 9.34
N GLU A 213 7.41 -44.94 10.08
CA GLU A 213 7.40 -45.43 11.48
C GLU A 213 7.77 -46.90 11.56
N ALA A 214 7.27 -47.73 10.65
CA ALA A 214 7.61 -49.14 10.59
C ALA A 214 9.13 -49.36 10.32
N LEU A 215 9.80 -48.45 9.62
CA LEU A 215 11.23 -48.41 9.41
C LEU A 215 12.01 -47.86 10.61
N GLY A 216 11.34 -47.46 11.69
CA GLY A 216 11.93 -46.90 12.90
C GLY A 216 12.44 -45.48 12.76
N MET A 217 11.95 -44.73 11.77
CA MET A 217 12.27 -43.30 11.60
C MET A 217 11.69 -42.48 12.74
N THR A 218 12.51 -41.56 13.26
CA THR A 218 12.02 -40.57 14.23
C THR A 218 11.12 -39.58 13.53
N HIS A 219 10.19 -38.93 14.28
CA HIS A 219 9.32 -37.91 13.74
C HIS A 219 10.06 -36.80 12.97
N PHE A 220 11.22 -36.34 13.48
CA PHE A 220 12.04 -35.36 12.77
C PHE A 220 12.59 -35.90 11.42
N GLN A 221 12.97 -37.18 11.37
CA GLN A 221 13.39 -37.79 10.10
C GLN A 221 12.25 -37.89 9.10
N VAL A 222 11.04 -38.25 9.57
CA VAL A 222 9.85 -38.28 8.74
C VAL A 222 9.55 -36.88 8.18
N MET A 223 9.51 -35.84 9.03
CA MET A 223 9.28 -34.47 8.63
C MET A 223 10.33 -33.91 7.67
N SER A 224 11.57 -34.29 7.79
CA SER A 224 12.67 -33.74 6.96
C SER A 224 12.95 -34.52 5.68
N SER A 225 12.51 -35.79 5.56
CA SER A 225 12.85 -36.64 4.44
C SER A 225 11.65 -37.09 3.59
N ILE A 226 10.46 -37.05 4.17
CA ILE A 226 9.22 -37.49 3.49
C ILE A 226 8.28 -36.30 3.21
N ILE A 227 8.29 -35.31 4.08
CA ILE A 227 7.51 -34.10 4.01
C ILE A 227 8.37 -32.91 3.58
#